data_5e28a4107310b34f5de6f05e989fa946
#
_entry.id   5e28a4107310b34f5de6f05e989fa946
#
_cell.length_a   1.000
_cell.length_b   1.000
_cell.length_c   1.000
_cell.angle_alpha   90.00
_cell.angle_beta   90.00
_cell.angle_gamma   90.00
#
_symmetry.space_group_name_H-M   'P 1'
#
loop_
_entity.id
_entity.type
_entity.pdbx_description
1 polymer ?
#
loop_
_entity_poly.entity_id
_entity_poly.type
_entity_poly.pdbx_seq_one_letter_code
_entity_poly.pdbx_strand_id
1 'polypeptide(L)'
;MQVVLIRHAHSEANAKGILSGRISGVHLSPAGMKQAQELSTRLGAIKVAQLRISPLERCIETISPWWETVGKKSNPGVEILQDNDLIEVDYGKWSGKKLALLSKNKLWKTVRNNPSGMYFPSGEGLAQMQERAMRAVHGAIESKRKGATVLVSHGDVIKSIVASALGLHLDGFQRIVIDPASVSIIDFSGDSPRIILLNDSRANLESFINAPYRKRNLLGGGAGK
;
A
#
# COMPACT_ATOMS: atom_id res chain seq x y z
N MET A 1 -15.35 -1.56 7.95
CA MET A 1 -14.04 -2.19 8.26
C MET A 1 -12.93 -1.30 7.76
N GLN A 2 -11.84 -1.13 8.55
CA GLN A 2 -10.68 -0.35 8.12
C GLN A 2 -9.67 -1.25 7.38
N VAL A 3 -9.17 -0.75 6.25
CA VAL A 3 -8.03 -1.30 5.53
C VAL A 3 -6.86 -0.34 5.68
N VAL A 4 -5.76 -0.83 6.24
CA VAL A 4 -4.51 -0.11 6.48
C VAL A 4 -3.53 -0.50 5.39
N LEU A 5 -3.20 0.41 4.51
CA LEU A 5 -2.27 0.23 3.40
C LEU A 5 -0.90 0.73 3.81
N ILE A 6 0.13 -0.11 3.72
CA ILE A 6 1.51 0.23 4.04
C ILE A 6 2.36 0.01 2.79
N ARG A 7 3.02 1.07 2.30
CA ARG A 7 4.04 0.92 1.28
C ARG A 7 5.32 0.37 1.90
N HIS A 8 5.99 -0.57 1.21
CA HIS A 8 7.32 -1.00 1.63
C HIS A 8 8.27 0.20 1.85
N ALA A 9 9.17 0.08 2.80
CA ALA A 9 10.19 1.08 3.10
C ALA A 9 11.19 1.23 1.94
N HIS A 10 12.05 2.22 2.01
CA HIS A 10 13.01 2.56 0.96
C HIS A 10 13.94 1.38 0.64
N SER A 11 13.93 0.91 -0.60
CA SER A 11 14.73 -0.23 -1.06
C SER A 11 16.06 0.19 -1.70
N GLU A 12 16.96 -0.77 -1.88
CA GLU A 12 18.20 -0.56 -2.64
C GLU A 12 17.94 -0.13 -4.09
N ALA A 13 16.85 -0.64 -4.70
CA ALA A 13 16.45 -0.22 -6.03
C ALA A 13 15.98 1.24 -6.05
N ASN A 14 15.25 1.69 -5.01
CA ASN A 14 14.90 3.11 -4.86
C ASN A 14 16.15 3.98 -4.76
N ALA A 15 17.14 3.57 -3.95
CA ALA A 15 18.41 4.30 -3.79
C ALA A 15 19.17 4.46 -5.11
N LYS A 16 19.06 3.48 -6.01
CA LYS A 16 19.72 3.45 -7.32
C LYS A 16 18.87 4.05 -8.45
N GLY A 17 17.64 4.49 -8.16
CA GLY A 17 16.69 4.99 -9.17
C GLY A 17 16.29 3.91 -10.19
N ILE A 18 16.21 2.65 -9.76
CA ILE A 18 15.88 1.49 -10.59
C ILE A 18 14.42 1.10 -10.40
N LEU A 19 13.72 0.84 -11.50
CA LEU A 19 12.38 0.28 -11.51
C LEU A 19 12.48 -1.24 -11.28
N SER A 20 12.33 -1.68 -10.03
CA SER A 20 12.55 -3.09 -9.67
C SER A 20 11.43 -4.04 -10.10
N GLY A 21 10.17 -3.58 -10.11
CA GLY A 21 9.03 -4.45 -10.39
C GLY A 21 9.02 -5.68 -9.49
N ARG A 22 8.94 -6.86 -10.11
CA ARG A 22 8.89 -8.16 -9.42
C ARG A 22 10.25 -8.85 -9.27
N ILE A 23 11.35 -8.15 -9.52
CA ILE A 23 12.70 -8.73 -9.33
C ILE A 23 12.85 -9.14 -7.87
N SER A 24 13.22 -10.40 -7.63
CA SER A 24 13.58 -10.96 -6.32
C SER A 24 14.95 -10.46 -5.86
N GLY A 25 15.25 -10.60 -4.56
CA GLY A 25 16.52 -10.16 -3.98
C GLY A 25 16.68 -8.64 -3.91
N VAL A 26 15.59 -7.87 -4.02
CA VAL A 26 15.60 -6.42 -3.82
C VAL A 26 15.21 -6.13 -2.37
N HIS A 27 16.22 -5.90 -1.53
CA HIS A 27 16.11 -5.67 -0.10
C HIS A 27 15.92 -4.18 0.24
N LEU A 28 15.63 -3.92 1.53
CA LEU A 28 15.62 -2.56 2.05
C LEU A 28 17.03 -1.96 2.06
N SER A 29 17.13 -0.68 1.76
CA SER A 29 18.37 0.07 1.96
C SER A 29 18.58 0.36 3.46
N PRO A 30 19.77 0.80 3.90
CA PRO A 30 19.98 1.23 5.29
C PRO A 30 18.96 2.28 5.76
N ALA A 31 18.58 3.22 4.90
CA ALA A 31 17.51 4.19 5.18
C ALA A 31 16.15 3.51 5.33
N GLY A 32 15.87 2.49 4.52
CA GLY A 32 14.62 1.71 4.60
C GLY A 32 14.54 0.87 5.86
N MET A 33 15.64 0.29 6.32
CA MET A 33 15.67 -0.43 7.60
C MET A 33 15.32 0.49 8.78
N LYS A 34 15.85 1.73 8.78
CA LYS A 34 15.49 2.75 9.77
C LYS A 34 14.01 3.10 9.68
N GLN A 35 13.47 3.31 8.47
CA GLN A 35 12.04 3.58 8.27
C GLN A 35 11.16 2.42 8.76
N ALA A 36 11.54 1.17 8.56
CA ALA A 36 10.81 0.01 9.05
C ALA A 36 10.79 -0.04 10.60
N GLN A 37 11.89 0.35 11.24
CA GLN A 37 11.95 0.46 12.70
C GLN A 37 11.07 1.60 13.24
N GLU A 38 11.10 2.77 12.60
CA GLU A 38 10.22 3.89 12.93
C GLU A 38 8.74 3.54 12.71
N LEU A 39 8.42 2.82 11.63
CA LEU A 39 7.08 2.30 11.37
C LEU A 39 6.62 1.35 12.48
N SER A 40 7.50 0.48 12.98
CA SER A 40 7.20 -0.41 14.11
C SER A 40 6.75 0.38 15.34
N THR A 41 7.44 1.45 15.68
CA THR A 41 7.07 2.34 16.79
C THR A 41 5.72 3.02 16.54
N ARG A 42 5.46 3.48 15.32
CA ARG A 42 4.21 4.16 14.94
C ARG A 42 3.00 3.23 14.97
N LEU A 43 3.17 1.98 14.58
CA LEU A 43 2.12 0.96 14.64
C LEU A 43 1.79 0.58 16.09
N GLY A 44 2.78 0.54 16.98
CA GLY A 44 2.53 0.21 18.37
C GLY A 44 1.78 -1.10 18.59
N ALA A 45 0.86 -1.12 19.54
CA ALA A 45 0.06 -2.30 19.88
C ALA A 45 -1.31 -2.37 19.17
N ILE A 46 -1.38 -1.87 17.94
CA ILE A 46 -2.64 -1.92 17.16
C ILE A 46 -3.20 -3.33 17.06
N LYS A 47 -4.54 -3.42 17.11
CA LYS A 47 -5.27 -4.67 16.91
C LYS A 47 -5.64 -4.84 15.45
N VAL A 48 -5.22 -5.97 14.87
CA VAL A 48 -5.51 -6.30 13.47
C VAL A 48 -6.26 -7.62 13.36
N ALA A 49 -7.15 -7.71 12.41
CA ALA A 49 -7.88 -8.93 12.10
C ALA A 49 -7.12 -9.81 11.11
N GLN A 50 -6.34 -9.19 10.23
CA GLN A 50 -5.53 -9.83 9.20
C GLN A 50 -4.29 -9.01 8.91
N LEU A 51 -3.19 -9.71 8.56
CA LEU A 51 -1.98 -9.13 8.02
C LEU A 51 -1.65 -9.84 6.71
N ARG A 52 -1.85 -9.16 5.58
CA ARG A 52 -1.56 -9.67 4.23
C ARG A 52 -0.44 -8.86 3.61
N ILE A 53 0.52 -9.53 3.01
CA ILE A 53 1.71 -8.87 2.47
C ILE A 53 2.04 -9.34 1.06
N SER A 54 2.54 -8.45 0.24
CA SER A 54 3.23 -8.82 -1.00
C SER A 54 4.37 -9.80 -0.71
N PRO A 55 4.57 -10.85 -1.53
CA PRO A 55 5.61 -11.84 -1.30
C PRO A 55 7.04 -11.31 -1.49
N LEU A 56 7.22 -10.08 -1.96
CA LEU A 56 8.54 -9.51 -2.22
C LEU A 56 9.25 -9.10 -0.92
N GLU A 57 10.55 -9.41 -0.85
CA GLU A 57 11.40 -9.30 0.34
C GLU A 57 11.27 -7.96 1.04
N ARG A 58 11.31 -6.85 0.30
CA ARG A 58 11.19 -5.50 0.83
C ARG A 58 9.87 -5.23 1.58
N CYS A 59 8.77 -5.93 1.23
CA CYS A 59 7.52 -5.83 1.97
C CYS A 59 7.58 -6.61 3.28
N ILE A 60 8.16 -7.82 3.24
CA ILE A 60 8.38 -8.67 4.42
C ILE A 60 9.28 -7.92 5.40
N GLU A 61 10.42 -7.42 4.94
CA GLU A 61 11.41 -6.70 5.75
C GLU A 61 10.83 -5.39 6.36
N THR A 62 9.89 -4.75 5.68
CA THR A 62 9.24 -3.55 6.19
C THR A 62 8.40 -3.80 7.43
N ILE A 63 7.66 -4.92 7.47
CA ILE A 63 6.73 -5.20 8.57
C ILE A 63 7.33 -6.07 9.67
N SER A 64 8.41 -6.82 9.39
CA SER A 64 9.04 -7.74 10.35
C SER A 64 9.43 -7.08 11.67
N PRO A 65 10.04 -5.88 11.72
CA PRO A 65 10.39 -5.26 13.00
C PRO A 65 9.19 -5.06 13.94
N TRP A 66 8.04 -4.65 13.38
CA TRP A 66 6.80 -4.53 14.15
C TRP A 66 6.26 -5.89 14.55
N TRP A 67 6.17 -6.81 13.59
CA TRP A 67 5.54 -8.10 13.83
C TRP A 67 6.26 -8.92 14.90
N GLU A 68 7.58 -8.96 14.87
CA GLU A 68 8.39 -9.75 15.77
C GLU A 68 8.46 -9.17 17.20
N THR A 69 8.36 -7.85 17.34
CA THR A 69 8.46 -7.19 18.64
C THR A 69 7.13 -7.03 19.35
N VAL A 70 6.14 -6.42 18.71
CA VAL A 70 4.86 -6.03 19.30
C VAL A 70 3.68 -6.69 18.60
N GLY A 71 3.68 -6.76 17.27
CA GLY A 71 2.52 -7.14 16.46
C GLY A 71 1.99 -8.51 16.80
N LYS A 72 2.83 -9.53 16.78
CA LYS A 72 2.46 -10.92 17.10
C LYS A 72 1.90 -11.07 18.52
N LYS A 73 2.51 -10.42 19.50
CA LYS A 73 2.06 -10.46 20.90
C LYS A 73 0.71 -9.77 21.08
N SER A 74 0.51 -8.66 20.38
CA SER A 74 -0.75 -7.90 20.44
C SER A 74 -1.90 -8.57 19.69
N ASN A 75 -1.61 -9.48 18.75
CA ASN A 75 -2.57 -10.11 17.86
C ASN A 75 -2.43 -11.65 17.86
N PRO A 76 -2.71 -12.33 19.00
CA PRO A 76 -2.60 -13.77 19.07
C PRO A 76 -3.56 -14.43 18.07
N GLY A 77 -3.08 -15.46 17.36
CA GLY A 77 -3.85 -16.17 16.33
C GLY A 77 -3.95 -15.48 14.97
N VAL A 78 -3.34 -14.30 14.80
CA VAL A 78 -3.16 -13.70 13.47
C VAL A 78 -1.83 -14.20 12.89
N GLU A 79 -1.86 -14.58 11.63
CA GLU A 79 -0.68 -15.00 10.87
C GLU A 79 -0.42 -14.02 9.72
N ILE A 80 0.83 -13.97 9.28
CA ILE A 80 1.19 -13.24 8.06
C ILE A 80 0.79 -14.09 6.86
N LEU A 81 -0.08 -13.54 6.00
CA LEU A 81 -0.51 -14.18 4.76
C LEU A 81 0.18 -13.50 3.57
N GLN A 82 0.97 -14.26 2.82
CA GLN A 82 1.48 -13.77 1.54
C GLN A 82 0.33 -13.71 0.53
N ASP A 83 0.24 -12.60 -0.20
CA ASP A 83 -0.83 -12.33 -1.13
C ASP A 83 -0.28 -11.81 -2.47
N ASN A 84 -0.39 -12.64 -3.50
CA ASN A 84 0.07 -12.31 -4.84
C ASN A 84 -0.72 -11.17 -5.50
N ASP A 85 -1.94 -10.91 -5.07
CA ASP A 85 -2.73 -9.78 -5.55
C ASP A 85 -2.17 -8.42 -5.07
N LEU A 86 -1.30 -8.45 -4.04
CA LEU A 86 -0.56 -7.28 -3.52
C LEU A 86 0.84 -7.10 -4.12
N ILE A 87 1.30 -7.99 -5.01
CA ILE A 87 2.62 -7.90 -5.62
C ILE A 87 2.76 -6.64 -6.50
N GLU A 88 3.98 -6.14 -6.67
CA GLU A 88 4.25 -4.97 -7.52
C GLU A 88 3.83 -5.21 -8.98
N VAL A 89 3.68 -4.14 -9.73
CA VAL A 89 3.45 -4.17 -11.18
C VAL A 89 4.52 -5.03 -11.85
N ASP A 90 4.08 -5.92 -12.74
CA ASP A 90 4.99 -6.57 -13.67
C ASP A 90 5.36 -5.59 -14.78
N TYR A 91 6.48 -4.92 -14.62
CA TYR A 91 6.97 -3.99 -15.63
C TYR A 91 7.65 -4.68 -16.82
N GLY A 92 7.68 -6.01 -16.84
CA GLY A 92 8.25 -6.79 -17.95
C GLY A 92 9.65 -6.32 -18.33
N LYS A 93 9.86 -5.96 -19.60
CA LYS A 93 11.16 -5.49 -20.13
C LYS A 93 11.68 -4.18 -19.50
N TRP A 94 10.87 -3.50 -18.70
CA TRP A 94 11.30 -2.29 -17.98
C TRP A 94 11.91 -2.60 -16.62
N SER A 95 11.63 -3.77 -16.07
CA SER A 95 12.19 -4.22 -14.79
C SER A 95 13.73 -4.18 -14.81
N GLY A 96 14.33 -3.67 -13.76
CA GLY A 96 15.78 -3.52 -13.60
C GLY A 96 16.39 -2.31 -14.30
N LYS A 97 15.63 -1.53 -15.06
CA LYS A 97 16.14 -0.34 -15.76
C LYS A 97 16.07 0.91 -14.90
N LYS A 98 16.98 1.84 -15.16
CA LYS A 98 16.99 3.17 -14.51
C LYS A 98 15.77 3.99 -14.96
N LEU A 99 15.09 4.60 -14.01
CA LEU A 99 13.95 5.50 -14.27
C LEU A 99 14.30 6.64 -15.22
N ALA A 100 15.51 7.21 -15.10
CA ALA A 100 16.01 8.25 -15.99
C ALA A 100 16.12 7.83 -17.46
N LEU A 101 16.32 6.52 -17.75
CA LEU A 101 16.30 6.00 -19.11
C LEU A 101 14.88 5.75 -19.57
N LEU A 102 14.04 5.19 -18.71
CA LEU A 102 12.64 4.89 -19.00
C LEU A 102 11.81 6.14 -19.27
N SER A 103 12.12 7.25 -18.61
CA SER A 103 11.45 8.55 -18.84
C SER A 103 11.60 9.09 -20.26
N LYS A 104 12.59 8.60 -21.02
CA LYS A 104 12.81 8.94 -22.44
C LYS A 104 12.06 8.01 -23.40
N ASN A 105 11.44 6.93 -22.90
CA ASN A 105 10.68 5.98 -23.71
C ASN A 105 9.36 6.59 -24.16
N LYS A 106 8.92 6.30 -25.39
CA LYS A 106 7.65 6.81 -25.95
C LYS A 106 6.45 6.42 -25.09
N LEU A 107 6.43 5.21 -24.52
CA LEU A 107 5.36 4.73 -23.63
C LEU A 107 5.30 5.47 -22.28
N TRP A 108 6.35 6.22 -21.90
CA TRP A 108 6.34 7.01 -20.68
C TRP A 108 5.22 8.04 -20.65
N LYS A 109 4.87 8.59 -21.81
CA LYS A 109 3.73 9.49 -21.95
C LYS A 109 2.41 8.78 -21.61
N THR A 110 2.25 7.52 -22.02
CA THR A 110 1.08 6.69 -21.69
C THR A 110 1.02 6.42 -20.18
N VAL A 111 2.14 6.04 -19.55
CA VAL A 111 2.21 5.84 -18.09
C VAL A 111 1.75 7.09 -17.33
N ARG A 112 2.04 8.28 -17.83
CA ARG A 112 1.70 9.54 -17.16
C ARG A 112 0.27 10.02 -17.44
N ASN A 113 -0.19 9.92 -18.68
CA ASN A 113 -1.38 10.63 -19.14
C ASN A 113 -2.56 9.70 -19.43
N ASN A 114 -2.32 8.42 -19.65
CA ASN A 114 -3.34 7.39 -19.91
C ASN A 114 -2.94 6.04 -19.28
N PRO A 115 -2.75 5.98 -17.96
CA PRO A 115 -2.38 4.75 -17.25
C PRO A 115 -3.31 3.57 -17.52
N SER A 116 -4.62 3.80 -17.67
CA SER A 116 -5.60 2.74 -17.93
C SER A 116 -5.34 1.98 -19.23
N GLY A 117 -4.76 2.65 -20.23
CA GLY A 117 -4.35 2.06 -21.51
C GLY A 117 -2.92 1.52 -21.52
N MET A 118 -2.18 1.62 -20.38
CA MET A 118 -0.79 1.19 -20.35
C MET A 118 -0.66 -0.32 -20.15
N TYR A 119 0.06 -0.95 -21.09
CA TYR A 119 0.58 -2.32 -20.97
C TYR A 119 2.10 -2.29 -21.07
N PHE A 120 2.78 -2.85 -20.08
CA PHE A 120 4.24 -2.93 -20.10
C PHE A 120 4.71 -4.04 -21.04
N PRO A 121 5.74 -3.80 -21.87
CA PRO A 121 6.25 -4.80 -22.81
C PRO A 121 6.67 -6.10 -22.10
N SER A 122 6.00 -7.20 -22.40
CA SER A 122 6.15 -8.51 -21.73
C SER A 122 5.86 -8.46 -20.22
N GLY A 123 4.99 -7.55 -19.77
CA GLY A 123 4.54 -7.40 -18.41
C GLY A 123 3.01 -7.33 -18.32
N GLU A 124 2.47 -6.72 -17.28
CA GLU A 124 1.04 -6.55 -17.09
C GLU A 124 0.54 -5.13 -17.47
N GLY A 125 -0.76 -4.98 -17.63
CA GLY A 125 -1.42 -3.69 -17.74
C GLY A 125 -1.69 -3.06 -16.38
N LEU A 126 -1.67 -1.72 -16.30
CA LEU A 126 -1.99 -1.03 -15.04
C LEU A 126 -3.46 -1.26 -14.62
N ALA A 127 -4.38 -1.43 -15.55
CA ALA A 127 -5.77 -1.80 -15.24
C ALA A 127 -5.86 -3.21 -14.64
N GLN A 128 -5.10 -4.17 -15.15
CA GLN A 128 -5.02 -5.52 -14.58
C GLN A 128 -4.42 -5.50 -13.16
N MET A 129 -3.39 -4.69 -12.93
CA MET A 129 -2.83 -4.49 -11.60
C MET A 129 -3.88 -3.91 -10.64
N GLN A 130 -4.64 -2.90 -11.04
CA GLN A 130 -5.70 -2.34 -10.21
C GLN A 130 -6.78 -3.39 -9.89
N GLU A 131 -7.19 -4.18 -10.87
CA GLU A 131 -8.19 -5.24 -10.69
C GLU A 131 -7.75 -6.25 -9.61
N ARG A 132 -6.52 -6.80 -9.70
CA ARG A 132 -6.02 -7.74 -8.68
C ARG A 132 -5.85 -7.06 -7.31
N ALA A 133 -5.35 -5.81 -7.28
CA ALA A 133 -5.21 -5.07 -6.02
C ALA A 133 -6.58 -4.89 -5.32
N MET A 134 -7.63 -4.61 -6.09
CA MET A 134 -8.98 -4.51 -5.54
C MET A 134 -9.56 -5.87 -5.13
N ARG A 135 -9.20 -6.99 -5.78
CA ARG A 135 -9.55 -8.34 -5.28
C ARG A 135 -8.98 -8.59 -3.88
N ALA A 136 -7.71 -8.18 -3.64
CA ALA A 136 -7.11 -8.28 -2.30
C ALA A 136 -7.92 -7.48 -1.26
N VAL A 137 -8.35 -6.26 -1.60
CA VAL A 137 -9.17 -5.41 -0.72
C VAL A 137 -10.55 -6.04 -0.48
N HIS A 138 -11.25 -6.48 -1.53
CA HIS A 138 -12.57 -7.10 -1.40
C HIS A 138 -12.50 -8.38 -0.59
N GLY A 139 -11.52 -9.26 -0.84
CA GLY A 139 -11.33 -10.47 -0.05
C GLY A 139 -11.02 -10.20 1.42
N ALA A 140 -10.36 -9.08 1.73
CA ALA A 140 -10.16 -8.62 3.09
C ALA A 140 -11.49 -8.20 3.76
N ILE A 141 -12.33 -7.45 3.04
CA ILE A 141 -13.63 -6.95 3.52
C ILE A 141 -14.62 -8.10 3.73
N GLU A 142 -14.70 -9.01 2.77
CA GLU A 142 -15.63 -10.15 2.78
C GLU A 142 -15.33 -11.17 3.90
N SER A 143 -14.09 -11.19 4.39
CA SER A 143 -13.69 -12.08 5.49
C SER A 143 -14.50 -11.87 6.79
N LYS A 144 -15.22 -10.74 6.91
CA LYS A 144 -16.06 -10.36 8.08
C LYS A 144 -15.34 -10.44 9.43
N ARG A 145 -14.02 -10.51 9.44
CA ARG A 145 -13.25 -10.52 10.68
C ARG A 145 -13.34 -9.14 11.35
N LYS A 146 -13.56 -9.13 12.66
CA LYS A 146 -13.61 -7.88 13.45
C LYS A 146 -12.19 -7.30 13.59
N GLY A 147 -12.01 -6.02 13.26
CA GLY A 147 -10.75 -5.31 13.36
C GLY A 147 -10.26 -4.76 12.02
N ALA A 148 -9.12 -4.11 12.02
CA ALA A 148 -8.48 -3.60 10.83
C ALA A 148 -7.74 -4.71 10.07
N THR A 149 -7.69 -4.63 8.75
CA THR A 149 -6.81 -5.46 7.92
C THR A 149 -5.62 -4.62 7.47
N VAL A 150 -4.42 -5.12 7.68
CA VAL A 150 -3.18 -4.51 7.21
C VAL A 150 -2.76 -5.17 5.90
N LEU A 151 -2.54 -4.36 4.87
CA LEU A 151 -2.03 -4.76 3.56
C LEU A 151 -0.69 -4.07 3.32
N VAL A 152 0.39 -4.84 3.20
CA VAL A 152 1.73 -4.32 2.90
C VAL A 152 2.04 -4.54 1.44
N SER A 153 2.30 -3.46 0.69
CA SER A 153 2.40 -3.49 -0.76
C SER A 153 3.33 -2.39 -1.30
N HIS A 154 3.11 -1.96 -2.53
CA HIS A 154 3.98 -1.12 -3.35
C HIS A 154 3.29 0.20 -3.74
N GLY A 155 4.08 1.15 -4.23
CA GLY A 155 3.60 2.48 -4.54
C GLY A 155 2.45 2.51 -5.54
N ASP A 156 2.62 1.90 -6.72
CA ASP A 156 1.59 1.96 -7.76
C ASP A 156 0.34 1.13 -7.41
N VAL A 157 0.54 0.01 -6.71
CA VAL A 157 -0.57 -0.82 -6.21
C VAL A 157 -1.43 -0.02 -5.21
N ILE A 158 -0.81 0.64 -4.23
CA ILE A 158 -1.53 1.43 -3.23
C ILE A 158 -2.21 2.65 -3.87
N LYS A 159 -1.52 3.36 -4.79
CA LYS A 159 -2.14 4.46 -5.55
C LYS A 159 -3.41 4.00 -6.27
N SER A 160 -3.39 2.82 -6.89
CA SER A 160 -4.54 2.29 -7.62
C SER A 160 -5.71 1.95 -6.69
N ILE A 161 -5.44 1.41 -5.50
CA ILE A 161 -6.46 1.15 -4.47
C ILE A 161 -7.07 2.46 -3.99
N VAL A 162 -6.23 3.47 -3.67
CA VAL A 162 -6.70 4.78 -3.23
C VAL A 162 -7.53 5.47 -4.31
N ALA A 163 -7.08 5.41 -5.58
CA ALA A 163 -7.85 5.96 -6.71
C ALA A 163 -9.23 5.30 -6.81
N SER A 164 -9.29 3.98 -6.74
CA SER A 164 -10.56 3.24 -6.75
C SER A 164 -11.47 3.63 -5.60
N ALA A 165 -10.95 3.74 -4.37
CA ALA A 165 -11.72 4.13 -3.19
C ALA A 165 -12.27 5.56 -3.29
N LEU A 166 -11.59 6.45 -4.00
CA LEU A 166 -12.02 7.83 -4.26
C LEU A 166 -12.95 7.97 -5.46
N GLY A 167 -13.25 6.89 -6.20
CA GLY A 167 -13.96 6.96 -7.48
C GLY A 167 -13.15 7.71 -8.55
N LEU A 168 -11.85 7.85 -8.39
CA LEU A 168 -10.97 8.48 -9.35
C LEU A 168 -10.63 7.50 -10.46
N HIS A 169 -10.83 7.92 -11.72
CA HIS A 169 -10.40 7.11 -12.86
C HIS A 169 -8.90 6.80 -12.77
N LEU A 170 -8.49 5.60 -13.21
CA LEU A 170 -7.10 5.14 -13.12
C LEU A 170 -6.12 6.12 -13.79
N ASP A 171 -6.53 6.85 -14.81
CA ASP A 171 -5.70 7.89 -15.45
C ASP A 171 -5.30 9.05 -14.52
N GLY A 172 -6.02 9.19 -13.41
CA GLY A 172 -5.69 10.17 -12.38
C GLY A 172 -4.78 9.67 -11.25
N PHE A 173 -4.46 8.36 -11.20
CA PHE A 173 -3.78 7.78 -10.04
C PHE A 173 -2.36 8.31 -9.80
N GLN A 174 -1.68 8.82 -10.83
CA GLN A 174 -0.36 9.47 -10.70
C GLN A 174 -0.41 10.79 -9.91
N ARG A 175 -1.59 11.34 -9.67
CA ARG A 175 -1.78 12.53 -8.81
C ARG A 175 -1.72 12.20 -7.31
N ILE A 176 -1.72 10.91 -6.97
CA ILE A 176 -1.62 10.40 -5.61
C ILE A 176 -0.15 10.11 -5.32
N VAL A 177 0.35 10.65 -4.22
CA VAL A 177 1.71 10.38 -3.72
C VAL A 177 1.63 9.37 -2.59
N ILE A 178 2.46 8.34 -2.64
CA ILE A 178 2.60 7.33 -1.60
C ILE A 178 4.11 7.15 -1.36
N ASP A 179 4.60 7.59 -0.21
CA ASP A 179 6.02 7.55 0.14
C ASP A 179 6.45 6.20 0.75
N PRO A 180 7.73 5.82 0.70
CA PRO A 180 8.24 4.63 1.39
C PRO A 180 7.91 4.64 2.88
N ALA A 181 7.47 3.51 3.43
CA ALA A 181 7.01 3.32 4.80
C ALA A 181 5.83 4.22 5.22
N SER A 182 5.16 4.86 4.26
CA SER A 182 3.93 5.60 4.54
C SER A 182 2.75 4.67 4.77
N VAL A 183 1.77 5.18 5.51
CA VAL A 183 0.52 4.49 5.84
C VAL A 183 -0.66 5.30 5.31
N SER A 184 -1.59 4.59 4.69
CA SER A 184 -2.90 5.13 4.32
C SER A 184 -3.98 4.25 4.94
N ILE A 185 -5.09 4.85 5.40
CA ILE A 185 -6.19 4.15 6.05
C ILE A 185 -7.48 4.48 5.32
N ILE A 186 -8.17 3.44 4.85
CA ILE A 186 -9.46 3.55 4.19
C ILE A 186 -10.50 2.81 5.03
N ASP A 187 -11.60 3.48 5.33
CA ASP A 187 -12.73 2.89 6.03
C ASP A 187 -13.83 2.49 5.05
N PHE A 188 -14.10 1.19 4.99
CA PHE A 188 -15.13 0.57 4.17
C PHE A 188 -16.38 0.17 4.98
N SER A 189 -16.60 0.74 6.17
CA SER A 189 -17.75 0.39 7.01
C SER A 189 -19.06 1.07 6.61
N GLY A 190 -19.02 2.10 5.77
CA GLY A 190 -20.18 2.81 5.27
C GLY A 190 -20.55 2.40 3.84
N ASP A 191 -21.55 3.08 3.27
CA ASP A 191 -22.02 2.86 1.89
C ASP A 191 -20.97 3.22 0.83
N SER A 192 -20.03 4.07 1.18
CA SER A 192 -18.90 4.46 0.32
C SER A 192 -17.59 4.46 1.11
N PRO A 193 -16.47 4.09 0.48
CA PRO A 193 -15.16 4.15 1.11
C PRO A 193 -14.78 5.58 1.53
N ARG A 194 -14.13 5.71 2.68
CA ARG A 194 -13.66 7.01 3.20
C ARG A 194 -12.19 6.96 3.50
N ILE A 195 -11.43 7.92 3.00
CA ILE A 195 -10.01 8.07 3.32
C ILE A 195 -9.91 8.72 4.70
N ILE A 196 -9.36 7.99 5.67
CA ILE A 196 -9.13 8.47 7.04
C ILE A 196 -7.75 9.11 7.18
N LEU A 197 -6.77 8.49 6.51
CA LEU A 197 -5.37 8.92 6.49
C LEU A 197 -4.80 8.63 5.11
N LEU A 198 -4.01 9.53 4.56
CA LEU A 198 -3.36 9.33 3.26
C LEU A 198 -1.88 9.70 3.36
N ASN A 199 -1.02 8.76 2.95
CA ASN A 199 0.43 8.97 2.82
C ASN A 199 1.11 9.51 4.09
N ASP A 200 0.68 9.08 5.26
CA ASP A 200 1.28 9.53 6.52
C ASP A 200 2.55 8.74 6.86
N SER A 201 3.61 9.45 7.25
CA SER A 201 4.88 8.89 7.68
C SER A 201 5.30 9.30 9.11
N ARG A 202 4.44 9.99 9.87
CA ARG A 202 4.81 10.65 11.14
C ARG A 202 3.89 10.34 12.31
N ALA A 203 2.58 10.18 12.10
CA ALA A 203 1.61 10.04 13.18
C ALA A 203 1.74 8.72 13.94
N ASN A 204 1.38 8.74 15.23
CA ASN A 204 1.07 7.53 15.97
C ASN A 204 -0.25 6.95 15.46
N LEU A 205 -0.23 5.72 14.96
CA LEU A 205 -1.34 5.11 14.24
C LEU A 205 -2.41 4.51 15.16
N GLU A 206 -2.12 4.29 16.44
CA GLU A 206 -3.10 3.78 17.42
C GLU A 206 -4.33 4.69 17.53
N SER A 207 -4.16 5.99 17.37
CA SER A 207 -5.25 6.97 17.41
C SER A 207 -6.21 6.90 16.21
N PHE A 208 -5.81 6.27 15.11
CA PHE A 208 -6.60 6.15 13.88
C PHE A 208 -7.16 4.75 13.68
N ILE A 209 -6.38 3.72 14.04
CA ILE A 209 -6.71 2.32 13.81
C ILE A 209 -7.61 1.84 14.95
N ASN A 210 -8.73 1.22 14.60
CA ASN A 210 -9.74 0.75 15.55
C ASN A 210 -10.39 1.86 16.41
N ALA A 211 -10.20 3.12 16.05
CA ALA A 211 -10.98 4.19 16.67
C ALA A 211 -12.47 3.90 16.48
N PRO A 212 -13.31 4.05 17.54
CA PRO A 212 -14.73 3.81 17.43
C PRO A 212 -15.30 4.64 16.30
N TYR A 213 -16.12 4.00 15.45
CA TYR A 213 -16.82 4.69 14.38
C TYR A 213 -17.68 5.80 14.98
N ARG A 214 -17.18 7.00 15.00
CA ARG A 214 -18.01 8.17 15.25
C ARG A 214 -18.73 8.44 13.93
N LYS A 215 -20.08 8.44 13.96
CA LYS A 215 -20.89 9.04 12.88
C LYS A 215 -20.39 10.48 12.73
N ARG A 216 -19.35 10.68 11.96
CA ARG A 216 -18.88 12.02 11.63
C ARG A 216 -19.92 12.61 10.71
N ASN A 217 -20.60 13.66 11.16
CA ASN A 217 -21.46 14.44 10.31
C ASN A 217 -20.58 14.95 9.15
N LEU A 218 -20.84 14.48 7.93
CA LEU A 218 -20.03 14.83 6.76
C LEU A 218 -20.30 16.29 6.32
N LEU A 219 -21.42 16.88 6.76
CA LEU A 219 -21.73 18.29 6.55
C LEU A 219 -20.89 19.16 7.47
N GLY A 220 -20.31 20.24 6.93
CA GLY A 220 -19.47 21.16 7.69
C GLY A 220 -18.05 20.64 7.97
N GLY A 221 -17.49 19.79 7.10
CA GLY A 221 -16.09 19.31 7.22
C GLY A 221 -15.82 18.43 8.42
N GLY A 222 -16.83 17.80 9.01
CA GLY A 222 -16.68 16.92 10.16
C GLY A 222 -16.59 17.67 11.51
N ALA A 223 -17.00 18.94 11.59
CA ALA A 223 -17.04 19.77 12.79
C ALA A 223 -18.20 19.42 13.74
N GLY A 224 -18.64 18.18 13.79
CA GLY A 224 -19.62 17.70 14.79
C GLY A 224 -18.90 16.90 15.88
N LYS A 225 -19.06 17.31 17.15
CA LYS A 225 -18.68 16.51 18.32
C LYS A 225 -19.48 15.23 18.39
#